data_9965ce37192ae6507a1fa10f66e7f632
#
_entry.id   9965ce37192ae6507a1fa10f66e7f632
#
_cell.length_a   1.000
_cell.length_b   1.000
_cell.length_c   1.000
_cell.angle_alpha   90.00
_cell.angle_beta   90.00
_cell.angle_gamma   90.00
#
_symmetry.space_group_name_H-M   'P 1'
#
loop_
_entity.id
_entity.type
_entity.pdbx_description
1 polymer ?
#
loop_
_entity_poly.entity_id
_entity_poly.type
_entity_poly.pdbx_seq_one_letter_code
_entity_poly.pdbx_strand_id
1 'polypeptide(L)'
;MKVTSSRLIEQKKPILKQLLDRLLQTYSYASILMTDSKGKQYTISKQGISITENMFVELGYVVKVYDGESYGEYAFSHIDENEIDSVAEEIKNHVMPWAKKLPDDMKVKQYPEIPDEAYHFEKSTDYEVLPEELGDEEIVKRLGAVREKAMAQDEKIVEIKTACVYQIYHKLFLSPNKDMTQNVMWTNGMIMGLIPKGEEMKMAFDSCSGCGGMEILDDMETKIPPLVQKLNDLATSEPITPGEYDCICAPDVTGMIVHEAFGHGVEMDMFVKKRALAEKYIGEYVASPLVTMHDGAAAASETATFFLMMREHLRRIPSSLIKES
;
A
#
# COMPACT_ATOMS: atom_id res chain seq x y z
N MET A 1 -7.53 -5.08 20.19
CA MET A 1 -6.74 -6.35 20.05
C MET A 1 -5.67 -6.13 19.01
N LYS A 2 -4.72 -7.09 18.78
CA LYS A 2 -3.66 -6.95 17.75
C LYS A 2 -3.76 -8.07 16.73
N VAL A 3 -3.53 -7.74 15.46
CA VAL A 3 -3.45 -8.73 14.38
C VAL A 3 -2.35 -9.75 14.72
N THR A 4 -2.71 -11.02 14.76
CA THR A 4 -1.77 -12.11 15.07
C THR A 4 -0.90 -12.44 13.86
N SER A 5 0.32 -12.92 14.09
CA SER A 5 1.20 -13.39 13.02
C SER A 5 0.58 -14.55 12.25
N SER A 6 0.94 -14.68 10.97
CA SER A 6 0.53 -15.81 10.15
C SER A 6 1.23 -17.10 10.62
N ARG A 7 0.46 -18.18 10.77
CA ARG A 7 1.02 -19.51 11.03
C ARG A 7 1.99 -19.96 9.94
N LEU A 8 1.74 -19.56 8.70
CA LEU A 8 2.61 -19.90 7.58
C LEU A 8 3.98 -19.24 7.73
N ILE A 9 4.02 -17.96 8.13
CA ILE A 9 5.27 -17.25 8.40
C ILE A 9 6.05 -17.96 9.52
N GLU A 10 5.38 -18.34 10.61
CA GLU A 10 6.02 -19.05 11.72
C GLU A 10 6.63 -20.39 11.28
N GLN A 11 5.91 -21.14 10.44
CA GLN A 11 6.37 -22.42 9.90
C GLN A 11 7.53 -22.26 8.89
N LYS A 12 7.49 -21.23 8.04
CA LYS A 12 8.50 -21.05 6.98
C LYS A 12 9.75 -20.32 7.45
N LYS A 13 9.67 -19.52 8.52
CA LYS A 13 10.79 -18.74 9.04
C LYS A 13 12.08 -19.56 9.27
N PRO A 14 12.04 -20.76 9.87
CA PRO A 14 13.25 -21.59 10.01
C PRO A 14 13.87 -22.02 8.67
N ILE A 15 13.04 -22.38 7.69
CA ILE A 15 13.47 -22.78 6.34
C ILE A 15 14.12 -21.59 5.62
N LEU A 16 13.51 -20.41 5.73
CA LEU A 16 14.03 -19.19 5.12
C LEU A 16 15.35 -18.75 5.75
N LYS A 17 15.56 -18.98 7.04
CA LYS A 17 16.86 -18.75 7.69
C LYS A 17 17.93 -19.68 7.13
N GLN A 18 17.62 -20.95 6.94
CA GLN A 18 18.56 -21.91 6.30
C GLN A 18 18.87 -21.50 4.85
N LEU A 19 17.86 -21.05 4.07
CA LEU A 19 18.09 -20.52 2.73
C LEU A 19 19.00 -19.29 2.77
N LEU A 20 18.78 -18.37 3.70
CA LEU A 20 19.61 -17.18 3.88
C LEU A 20 21.06 -17.56 4.16
N ASP A 21 21.29 -18.47 5.10
CA ASP A 21 22.62 -18.97 5.44
C ASP A 21 23.30 -19.65 4.25
N ARG A 22 22.53 -20.39 3.44
CA ARG A 22 23.03 -21.04 2.21
C ARG A 22 23.46 -20.02 1.14
N LEU A 23 22.69 -18.95 0.95
CA LEU A 23 22.98 -17.87 0.01
C LEU A 23 24.24 -17.08 0.44
N LEU A 24 24.39 -16.81 1.73
CA LEU A 24 25.54 -16.10 2.29
C LEU A 24 26.89 -16.83 2.14
N GLN A 25 26.87 -18.12 1.81
CA GLN A 25 28.11 -18.85 1.43
C GLN A 25 28.66 -18.40 0.07
N THR A 26 27.82 -17.75 -0.77
CA THR A 26 28.17 -17.36 -2.13
C THR A 26 28.16 -15.86 -2.34
N TYR A 27 27.29 -15.14 -1.65
CA TYR A 27 27.03 -13.72 -1.83
C TYR A 27 27.47 -12.91 -0.59
N SER A 28 27.93 -11.70 -0.82
CA SER A 28 28.31 -10.77 0.26
C SER A 28 27.09 -10.24 1.03
N TYR A 29 25.93 -10.25 0.39
CA TYR A 29 24.65 -9.92 1.03
C TYR A 29 23.52 -10.76 0.42
N ALA A 30 22.58 -11.14 1.25
CA ALA A 30 21.32 -11.71 0.83
C ALA A 30 20.20 -11.24 1.75
N SER A 31 19.00 -11.11 1.22
CA SER A 31 17.79 -10.85 1.99
C SER A 31 16.62 -11.64 1.44
N ILE A 32 15.64 -11.93 2.30
CA ILE A 32 14.44 -12.65 1.96
C ILE A 32 13.24 -11.89 2.48
N LEU A 33 12.31 -11.56 1.60
CA LEU A 33 10.99 -11.04 1.94
C LEU A 33 9.96 -12.14 1.71
N MET A 34 9.19 -12.48 2.72
CA MET A 34 8.00 -13.31 2.61
C MET A 34 6.78 -12.44 2.82
N THR A 35 5.79 -12.56 1.95
CA THR A 35 4.46 -11.98 2.10
C THR A 35 3.44 -13.11 2.16
N ASP A 36 2.54 -13.04 3.14
CA ASP A 36 1.32 -13.85 3.24
C ASP A 36 0.18 -12.87 3.51
N SER A 37 -0.77 -12.77 2.60
CA SER A 37 -1.85 -11.81 2.74
C SER A 37 -3.20 -12.42 2.45
N LYS A 38 -4.24 -11.84 3.05
CA LYS A 38 -5.64 -12.21 2.84
C LYS A 38 -6.52 -10.97 2.85
N GLY A 39 -7.62 -11.04 2.15
CA GLY A 39 -8.59 -9.95 2.12
C GLY A 39 -9.81 -10.30 1.29
N LYS A 40 -10.89 -9.58 1.51
CA LYS A 40 -12.13 -9.69 0.73
C LYS A 40 -12.63 -8.32 0.33
N GLN A 41 -13.38 -8.33 -0.75
CA GLN A 41 -14.14 -7.19 -1.22
C GLN A 41 -15.62 -7.54 -1.21
N TYR A 42 -16.42 -6.67 -0.63
CA TYR A 42 -17.88 -6.73 -0.59
C TYR A 42 -18.45 -5.57 -1.40
N THR A 43 -19.47 -5.81 -2.17
CA THR A 43 -20.15 -4.78 -2.93
C THR A 43 -21.66 -5.04 -2.89
N ILE A 44 -22.44 -4.02 -2.58
CA ILE A 44 -23.90 -4.05 -2.60
C ILE A 44 -24.42 -2.95 -3.51
N SER A 45 -25.24 -3.33 -4.46
CA SER A 45 -25.87 -2.44 -5.45
C SER A 45 -27.28 -2.94 -5.80
N LYS A 46 -27.99 -2.24 -6.65
CA LYS A 46 -29.27 -2.73 -7.21
C LYS A 46 -29.13 -4.01 -8.04
N GLN A 47 -27.94 -4.33 -8.52
CA GLN A 47 -27.65 -5.55 -9.27
C GLN A 47 -27.50 -6.77 -8.36
N GLY A 48 -27.31 -6.55 -7.06
CA GLY A 48 -27.16 -7.60 -6.06
C GLY A 48 -25.92 -7.42 -5.17
N ILE A 49 -25.57 -8.52 -4.52
CA ILE A 49 -24.46 -8.62 -3.59
C ILE A 49 -23.32 -9.38 -4.28
N SER A 50 -22.11 -8.86 -4.18
CA SER A 50 -20.88 -9.53 -4.62
C SER A 50 -19.90 -9.62 -3.46
N ILE A 51 -19.37 -10.81 -3.21
CA ILE A 51 -18.27 -11.06 -2.28
C ILE A 51 -17.18 -11.76 -3.07
N THR A 52 -16.02 -11.17 -3.11
CA THR A 52 -14.85 -11.70 -3.84
C THR A 52 -13.61 -11.64 -2.96
N GLU A 53 -12.65 -12.50 -3.25
CA GLU A 53 -11.31 -12.32 -2.70
C GLU A 53 -10.74 -10.98 -3.20
N ASN A 54 -9.98 -10.29 -2.36
CA ASN A 54 -9.35 -9.05 -2.77
C ASN A 54 -8.27 -9.36 -3.82
N MET A 55 -8.22 -8.56 -4.88
CA MET A 55 -7.26 -8.71 -5.98
C MET A 55 -5.80 -8.54 -5.56
N PHE A 56 -5.55 -7.99 -4.37
CA PHE A 56 -4.21 -7.78 -3.81
C PHE A 56 -3.78 -8.88 -2.83
N VAL A 57 -4.44 -10.04 -2.86
CA VAL A 57 -3.99 -11.19 -2.07
C VAL A 57 -2.72 -11.75 -2.68
N GLU A 58 -1.67 -11.83 -1.86
CA GLU A 58 -0.33 -12.25 -2.24
C GLU A 58 0.19 -13.34 -1.31
N LEU A 59 0.77 -14.37 -1.89
CA LEU A 59 1.58 -15.35 -1.18
C LEU A 59 2.86 -15.60 -1.97
N GLY A 60 4.01 -15.32 -1.36
CA GLY A 60 5.27 -15.58 -2.03
C GLY A 60 6.50 -15.09 -1.29
N TYR A 61 7.62 -15.35 -1.92
CA TYR A 61 8.95 -15.07 -1.41
C TYR A 61 9.74 -14.30 -2.48
N VAL A 62 10.47 -13.30 -2.04
CA VAL A 62 11.43 -12.59 -2.88
C VAL A 62 12.79 -12.66 -2.21
N VAL A 63 13.73 -13.27 -2.88
CA VAL A 63 15.13 -13.28 -2.50
C VAL A 63 15.87 -12.21 -3.28
N LYS A 64 16.69 -11.43 -2.60
CA LYS A 64 17.64 -10.53 -3.22
C LYS A 64 19.04 -10.91 -2.77
N VAL A 65 19.99 -10.95 -3.72
CA VAL A 65 21.39 -11.22 -3.47
C VAL A 65 22.29 -10.13 -4.06
N TYR A 66 23.47 -9.95 -3.47
CA TYR A 66 24.50 -9.01 -3.96
C TYR A 66 25.85 -9.70 -4.03
N ASP A 67 26.54 -9.60 -5.17
CA ASP A 67 27.83 -10.25 -5.40
C ASP A 67 29.05 -9.30 -5.24
N GLY A 68 28.82 -8.07 -4.77
CA GLY A 68 29.82 -7.03 -4.64
C GLY A 68 29.75 -5.98 -5.76
N GLU A 69 29.02 -6.27 -6.85
CA GLU A 69 28.88 -5.37 -8.00
C GLU A 69 27.40 -5.15 -8.36
N SER A 70 26.61 -6.20 -8.38
CA SER A 70 25.24 -6.21 -8.88
C SER A 70 24.29 -6.92 -7.95
N TYR A 71 23.04 -6.47 -7.95
CA TYR A 71 21.93 -7.16 -7.30
C TYR A 71 21.20 -8.06 -8.27
N GLY A 72 20.78 -9.22 -7.77
CA GLY A 72 19.82 -10.10 -8.43
C GLY A 72 18.63 -10.34 -7.53
N GLU A 73 17.43 -10.38 -8.11
CA GLU A 73 16.19 -10.71 -7.40
C GLU A 73 15.55 -11.96 -8.02
N TYR A 74 15.02 -12.82 -7.16
CA TYR A 74 14.30 -14.04 -7.56
C TYR A 74 13.04 -14.18 -6.73
N ALA A 75 11.90 -14.29 -7.40
CA ALA A 75 10.59 -14.45 -6.78
C ALA A 75 10.05 -15.87 -7.04
N PHE A 76 9.47 -16.47 -6.00
CA PHE A 76 8.86 -17.80 -6.06
C PHE A 76 7.71 -17.91 -5.05
N SER A 77 6.83 -18.90 -5.22
CA SER A 77 5.63 -19.07 -4.41
C SER A 77 5.67 -20.26 -3.44
N HIS A 78 6.68 -21.13 -3.56
CA HIS A 78 6.80 -22.32 -2.73
C HIS A 78 8.24 -22.57 -2.33
N ILE A 79 8.45 -23.05 -1.09
CA ILE A 79 9.72 -23.60 -0.63
C ILE A 79 9.47 -24.56 0.53
N ASP A 80 10.20 -25.69 0.54
CA ASP A 80 10.35 -26.58 1.69
C ASP A 80 11.84 -26.86 1.98
N GLU A 81 12.11 -27.65 3.00
CA GLU A 81 13.49 -27.95 3.42
C GLU A 81 14.33 -28.63 2.33
N ASN A 82 13.70 -29.38 1.41
CA ASN A 82 14.39 -30.11 0.33
C ASN A 82 14.70 -29.22 -0.87
N GLU A 83 14.11 -28.02 -0.94
CA GLU A 83 14.23 -27.11 -2.08
C GLU A 83 15.27 -25.99 -1.87
N ILE A 84 15.87 -25.89 -0.69
CA ILE A 84 16.83 -24.84 -0.34
C ILE A 84 18.00 -24.80 -1.35
N ASP A 85 18.62 -25.95 -1.62
CA ASP A 85 19.74 -26.01 -2.56
C ASP A 85 19.33 -25.72 -4.00
N SER A 86 18.15 -26.18 -4.43
CA SER A 86 17.65 -25.91 -5.78
C SER A 86 17.36 -24.43 -6.02
N VAL A 87 16.78 -23.75 -5.04
CA VAL A 87 16.54 -22.29 -5.09
C VAL A 87 17.88 -21.53 -5.15
N ALA A 88 18.86 -21.90 -4.32
CA ALA A 88 20.18 -21.29 -4.31
C ALA A 88 20.92 -21.47 -5.65
N GLU A 89 20.85 -22.68 -6.26
CA GLU A 89 21.44 -22.94 -7.56
C GLU A 89 20.72 -22.23 -8.71
N GLU A 90 19.39 -22.09 -8.64
CA GLU A 90 18.61 -21.30 -9.61
C GLU A 90 19.06 -19.84 -9.63
N ILE A 91 19.22 -19.22 -8.45
CA ILE A 91 19.70 -17.85 -8.31
C ILE A 91 21.12 -17.73 -8.92
N LYS A 92 22.01 -18.63 -8.60
CA LYS A 92 23.39 -18.63 -9.08
C LYS A 92 23.50 -18.79 -10.60
N ASN A 93 22.74 -19.71 -11.17
CA ASN A 93 22.92 -20.13 -12.56
C ASN A 93 22.09 -19.32 -13.54
N HIS A 94 20.98 -18.72 -13.10
CA HIS A 94 20.06 -18.00 -13.97
C HIS A 94 19.92 -16.51 -13.62
N VAL A 95 19.73 -16.15 -12.36
CA VAL A 95 19.44 -14.76 -11.96
C VAL A 95 20.68 -13.88 -12.09
N MET A 96 21.79 -14.26 -11.49
CA MET A 96 23.01 -13.43 -11.49
C MET A 96 23.66 -13.30 -12.88
N PRO A 97 23.70 -14.32 -13.75
CA PRO A 97 24.17 -14.15 -15.12
C PRO A 97 23.33 -13.15 -15.94
N TRP A 98 22.02 -13.05 -15.67
CA TRP A 98 21.16 -12.07 -16.34
C TRP A 98 21.45 -10.63 -15.88
N ALA A 99 21.69 -10.41 -14.60
CA ALA A 99 22.03 -9.09 -14.06
C ALA A 99 23.33 -8.52 -14.72
N LYS A 100 24.25 -9.40 -15.16
CA LYS A 100 25.48 -9.02 -15.84
C LYS A 100 25.36 -8.84 -17.35
N LYS A 101 24.26 -9.26 -17.97
CA LYS A 101 24.02 -9.16 -19.43
C LYS A 101 23.43 -7.83 -19.89
N LEU A 102 23.11 -6.91 -18.98
CA LEU A 102 22.58 -5.61 -19.37
C LEU A 102 23.62 -4.85 -20.23
N PRO A 103 23.18 -4.11 -21.27
CA PRO A 103 24.03 -3.21 -22.03
C PRO A 103 24.73 -2.21 -21.11
N ASP A 104 25.98 -1.82 -21.44
CA ASP A 104 26.80 -0.97 -20.56
C ASP A 104 26.19 0.41 -20.30
N ASP A 105 25.36 0.92 -21.20
CA ASP A 105 24.60 2.15 -21.06
C ASP A 105 23.38 2.02 -20.09
N MET A 106 22.93 0.79 -19.86
CA MET A 106 21.87 0.45 -18.91
C MET A 106 22.41 -0.03 -17.57
N LYS A 107 23.72 -0.36 -17.48
CA LYS A 107 24.34 -0.75 -16.21
C LYS A 107 24.52 0.44 -15.31
N VAL A 108 23.94 0.36 -14.12
CA VAL A 108 24.46 1.14 -12.99
C VAL A 108 25.86 0.59 -12.70
N LYS A 109 26.90 1.43 -12.82
CA LYS A 109 28.30 0.99 -12.75
C LYS A 109 28.65 0.25 -11.46
N GLN A 110 27.99 0.58 -10.36
CA GLN A 110 28.03 -0.15 -9.11
C GLN A 110 26.86 0.31 -8.24
N TYR A 111 26.02 -0.63 -7.83
CA TYR A 111 25.03 -0.33 -6.80
C TYR A 111 25.73 -0.20 -5.44
N PRO A 112 25.37 0.80 -4.62
CA PRO A 112 25.89 0.88 -3.27
C PRO A 112 25.46 -0.36 -2.49
N GLU A 113 26.36 -0.84 -1.62
CA GLU A 113 26.03 -1.89 -0.67
C GLU A 113 24.88 -1.43 0.24
N ILE A 114 23.93 -2.34 0.49
CA ILE A 114 22.79 -2.05 1.34
C ILE A 114 23.25 -2.05 2.80
N PRO A 115 22.99 -0.96 3.56
CA PRO A 115 23.27 -0.96 4.99
C PRO A 115 22.44 -2.04 5.70
N ASP A 116 23.11 -2.96 6.36
CA ASP A 116 22.48 -4.07 7.10
C ASP A 116 22.79 -3.96 8.60
N GLU A 117 22.39 -2.84 9.20
CA GLU A 117 22.50 -2.64 10.65
C GLU A 117 21.57 -3.63 11.39
N ALA A 118 22.04 -4.10 12.53
CA ALA A 118 21.26 -5.05 13.33
C ALA A 118 19.93 -4.44 13.76
N TYR A 119 18.84 -5.08 13.38
CA TYR A 119 17.49 -4.62 13.70
C TYR A 119 16.52 -5.78 13.87
N HIS A 120 15.86 -5.81 15.02
CA HIS A 120 14.74 -6.71 15.27
C HIS A 120 13.47 -5.88 15.42
N PHE A 121 12.42 -6.28 14.73
CA PHE A 121 11.17 -5.54 14.70
C PHE A 121 9.98 -6.49 14.62
N GLU A 122 9.02 -6.27 15.51
CA GLU A 122 7.72 -6.95 15.44
C GLU A 122 6.62 -5.94 15.78
N LYS A 123 5.68 -5.74 14.86
CA LYS A 123 4.55 -4.84 15.09
C LYS A 123 3.30 -5.32 14.36
N SER A 124 2.17 -5.09 14.99
CA SER A 124 0.86 -5.46 14.48
C SER A 124 -0.12 -4.29 14.60
N THR A 125 -1.05 -4.20 13.66
CA THR A 125 -2.18 -3.26 13.72
C THR A 125 -3.06 -3.62 14.92
N ASP A 126 -3.49 -2.60 15.64
CA ASP A 126 -4.55 -2.70 16.63
C ASP A 126 -5.91 -2.70 15.92
N TYR A 127 -6.85 -3.53 16.38
CA TYR A 127 -8.21 -3.60 15.86
C TYR A 127 -9.22 -3.81 17.00
N GLU A 128 -10.47 -3.46 16.75
CA GLU A 128 -11.58 -3.76 17.64
C GLU A 128 -12.35 -5.01 17.19
N VAL A 129 -12.63 -5.13 15.88
CA VAL A 129 -13.44 -6.21 15.29
C VAL A 129 -12.75 -6.78 14.05
N LEU A 130 -12.42 -8.09 14.08
CA LEU A 130 -11.91 -8.79 12.90
C LEU A 130 -13.04 -9.13 11.91
N PRO A 131 -12.75 -9.17 10.59
CA PRO A 131 -13.70 -9.61 9.57
C PRO A 131 -14.26 -11.02 9.82
N GLU A 132 -13.40 -11.93 10.28
CA GLU A 132 -13.78 -13.31 10.55
C GLU A 132 -14.69 -13.43 11.80
N GLU A 133 -14.54 -12.53 12.78
CA GLU A 133 -15.39 -12.48 13.97
C GLU A 133 -16.75 -11.90 13.63
N LEU A 134 -16.82 -10.90 12.75
CA LEU A 134 -18.07 -10.29 12.31
C LEU A 134 -18.85 -11.21 11.36
N GLY A 135 -18.13 -11.85 10.44
CA GLY A 135 -18.68 -12.73 9.41
C GLY A 135 -19.28 -12.00 8.20
N ASP A 136 -19.29 -12.70 7.06
CA ASP A 136 -19.71 -12.14 5.77
C ASP A 136 -21.17 -11.62 5.80
N GLU A 137 -22.06 -12.32 6.48
CA GLU A 137 -23.50 -11.96 6.58
C GLU A 137 -23.70 -10.62 7.29
N GLU A 138 -23.02 -10.39 8.41
CA GLU A 138 -23.17 -9.15 9.15
C GLU A 138 -22.49 -7.97 8.43
N ILE A 139 -21.37 -8.20 7.73
CA ILE A 139 -20.74 -7.17 6.89
C ILE A 139 -21.71 -6.73 5.78
N VAL A 140 -22.31 -7.70 5.08
CA VAL A 140 -23.32 -7.44 4.03
C VAL A 140 -24.52 -6.67 4.59
N LYS A 141 -25.03 -7.08 5.75
CA LYS A 141 -26.15 -6.42 6.41
C LYS A 141 -25.83 -4.96 6.77
N ARG A 142 -24.65 -4.67 7.33
CA ARG A 142 -24.22 -3.30 7.64
C ARG A 142 -24.12 -2.43 6.38
N LEU A 143 -23.46 -2.93 5.32
CA LEU A 143 -23.39 -2.24 4.04
C LEU A 143 -24.77 -2.03 3.40
N GLY A 144 -25.67 -3.00 3.49
CA GLY A 144 -27.05 -2.91 3.03
C GLY A 144 -27.82 -1.82 3.77
N ALA A 145 -27.70 -1.75 5.09
CA ALA A 145 -28.35 -0.73 5.90
C ALA A 145 -27.88 0.70 5.54
N VAL A 146 -26.57 0.89 5.33
CA VAL A 146 -26.02 2.17 4.84
C VAL A 146 -26.59 2.54 3.48
N ARG A 147 -26.67 1.56 2.56
CA ARG A 147 -27.24 1.75 1.22
C ARG A 147 -28.71 2.18 1.28
N GLU A 148 -29.53 1.46 2.04
CA GLU A 148 -30.97 1.76 2.19
C GLU A 148 -31.18 3.15 2.81
N LYS A 149 -30.42 3.47 3.84
CA LYS A 149 -30.48 4.78 4.51
C LYS A 149 -30.11 5.93 3.56
N ALA A 150 -29.10 5.73 2.71
CA ALA A 150 -28.69 6.72 1.72
C ALA A 150 -29.72 6.86 0.58
N MET A 151 -30.26 5.76 0.08
CA MET A 151 -31.32 5.78 -0.93
C MET A 151 -32.59 6.52 -0.44
N ALA A 152 -32.90 6.44 0.85
CA ALA A 152 -34.07 7.09 1.43
C ALA A 152 -33.92 8.62 1.59
N GLN A 153 -32.73 9.19 1.37
CA GLN A 153 -32.50 10.63 1.56
C GLN A 153 -33.07 11.50 0.43
N ASP A 154 -33.08 10.98 -0.81
CA ASP A 154 -33.60 11.73 -1.97
C ASP A 154 -34.11 10.76 -3.04
N GLU A 155 -35.37 10.92 -3.43
CA GLU A 155 -36.02 10.09 -4.46
C GLU A 155 -35.42 10.22 -5.86
N LYS A 156 -34.64 11.27 -6.11
CA LYS A 156 -33.93 11.51 -7.39
C LYS A 156 -32.71 10.62 -7.52
N ILE A 157 -32.19 10.08 -6.42
CA ILE A 157 -31.04 9.17 -6.45
C ILE A 157 -31.50 7.84 -7.03
N VAL A 158 -30.90 7.45 -8.15
CA VAL A 158 -31.28 6.23 -8.88
C VAL A 158 -30.50 4.99 -8.48
N GLU A 159 -29.35 5.19 -7.85
CA GLU A 159 -28.50 4.12 -7.35
C GLU A 159 -27.62 4.62 -6.19
N ILE A 160 -27.51 3.80 -5.18
CA ILE A 160 -26.43 3.84 -4.19
C ILE A 160 -25.73 2.48 -4.22
N LYS A 161 -24.42 2.53 -4.39
CA LYS A 161 -23.53 1.37 -4.23
C LYS A 161 -22.71 1.55 -2.97
N THR A 162 -22.71 0.53 -2.10
CA THR A 162 -21.79 0.46 -0.96
C THR A 162 -20.77 -0.64 -1.18
N ALA A 163 -19.55 -0.40 -0.76
CA ALA A 163 -18.49 -1.39 -0.83
C ALA A 163 -17.63 -1.37 0.44
N CYS A 164 -17.04 -2.50 0.74
CA CYS A 164 -15.99 -2.63 1.74
C CYS A 164 -14.86 -3.48 1.15
N VAL A 165 -13.63 -3.06 1.41
CA VAL A 165 -12.44 -3.85 1.15
C VAL A 165 -11.63 -3.91 2.43
N TYR A 166 -11.25 -5.10 2.84
CA TYR A 166 -10.22 -5.25 3.87
C TYR A 166 -9.05 -6.05 3.33
N GLN A 167 -7.88 -5.79 3.89
CA GLN A 167 -6.64 -6.47 3.55
C GLN A 167 -5.79 -6.64 4.80
N ILE A 168 -5.31 -7.87 5.02
CA ILE A 168 -4.35 -8.19 6.07
C ILE A 168 -3.07 -8.66 5.41
N TYR A 169 -1.97 -8.00 5.73
CA TYR A 169 -0.63 -8.37 5.28
C TYR A 169 0.20 -8.86 6.45
N HIS A 170 0.72 -10.05 6.29
CA HIS A 170 1.78 -10.58 7.15
C HIS A 170 3.07 -10.57 6.34
N LYS A 171 4.07 -9.84 6.80
CA LYS A 171 5.36 -9.73 6.11
C LYS A 171 6.50 -10.10 7.06
N LEU A 172 7.39 -10.93 6.57
CA LEU A 172 8.65 -11.28 7.22
C LEU A 172 9.80 -10.86 6.31
N PHE A 173 10.72 -10.08 6.84
CA PHE A 173 11.97 -9.75 6.18
C PHE A 173 13.16 -10.27 6.99
N LEU A 174 14.05 -10.97 6.32
CA LEU A 174 15.28 -11.52 6.88
C LEU A 174 16.48 -11.03 6.08
N SER A 175 17.52 -10.63 6.78
CA SER A 175 18.87 -10.40 6.26
C SER A 175 19.90 -10.91 7.26
N PRO A 176 21.22 -10.84 7.02
CA PRO A 176 22.23 -11.25 7.99
C PRO A 176 22.02 -10.65 9.38
N ASN A 177 21.61 -9.38 9.45
CA ASN A 177 21.48 -8.64 10.70
C ASN A 177 20.04 -8.19 11.02
N LYS A 178 19.06 -8.51 10.16
CA LYS A 178 17.66 -8.08 10.36
C LYS A 178 16.71 -9.28 10.45
N ASP A 179 15.82 -9.20 11.41
CA ASP A 179 14.68 -10.11 11.58
C ASP A 179 13.45 -9.26 11.90
N MET A 180 12.63 -9.00 10.87
CA MET A 180 11.55 -8.05 10.96
C MET A 180 10.23 -8.68 10.55
N THR A 181 9.23 -8.57 11.41
CA THR A 181 7.86 -9.03 11.15
C THR A 181 6.88 -7.89 11.33
N GLN A 182 5.93 -7.75 10.39
CA GLN A 182 4.78 -6.86 10.57
C GLN A 182 3.50 -7.52 10.11
N ASN A 183 2.43 -7.25 10.86
CA ASN A 183 1.08 -7.72 10.59
C ASN A 183 0.18 -6.49 10.47
N VAL A 184 -0.11 -6.09 9.24
CA VAL A 184 -0.83 -4.84 8.96
C VAL A 184 -2.23 -5.19 8.45
N MET A 185 -3.24 -4.52 8.99
CA MET A 185 -4.62 -4.62 8.54
C MET A 185 -5.14 -3.26 8.12
N TRP A 186 -5.74 -3.20 6.94
CA TRP A 186 -6.43 -2.02 6.42
C TRP A 186 -7.89 -2.36 6.12
N THR A 187 -8.74 -1.40 6.39
CA THR A 187 -10.15 -1.45 6.00
C THR A 187 -10.53 -0.16 5.28
N ASN A 188 -11.28 -0.30 4.21
CA ASN A 188 -11.83 0.81 3.45
C ASN A 188 -13.32 0.55 3.21
N GLY A 189 -14.17 1.52 3.58
CA GLY A 189 -15.58 1.58 3.25
C GLY A 189 -15.83 2.68 2.22
N MET A 190 -16.61 2.40 1.19
CA MET A 190 -16.98 3.36 0.14
C MET A 190 -18.47 3.39 -0.07
N ILE A 191 -18.99 4.59 -0.23
CA ILE A 191 -20.37 4.84 -0.67
C ILE A 191 -20.36 5.69 -1.94
N MET A 192 -21.05 5.25 -2.99
CA MET A 192 -21.15 5.92 -4.27
C MET A 192 -22.62 6.06 -4.67
N GLY A 193 -22.99 7.21 -5.20
CA GLY A 193 -24.34 7.49 -5.66
C GLY A 193 -24.38 7.95 -7.10
N LEU A 194 -25.53 7.71 -7.75
CA LEU A 194 -25.86 8.20 -9.09
C LEU A 194 -27.15 9.01 -9.05
N ILE A 195 -27.14 10.18 -9.71
CA ILE A 195 -28.30 11.07 -9.86
C ILE A 195 -28.42 11.55 -11.30
N PRO A 196 -29.62 11.63 -11.88
CA PRO A 196 -29.80 12.13 -13.25
C PRO A 196 -29.66 13.65 -13.34
N LYS A 197 -29.08 14.12 -14.44
CA LYS A 197 -29.07 15.52 -14.86
C LYS A 197 -29.42 15.61 -16.34
N GLY A 198 -30.71 15.85 -16.66
CA GLY A 198 -31.19 15.74 -18.04
C GLY A 198 -31.00 14.31 -18.57
N GLU A 199 -30.28 14.15 -19.67
CA GLU A 199 -29.93 12.86 -20.27
C GLU A 199 -28.66 12.22 -19.70
N GLU A 200 -27.91 12.96 -18.87
CA GLU A 200 -26.68 12.48 -18.26
C GLU A 200 -26.90 11.89 -16.87
N MET A 201 -25.99 11.04 -16.45
CA MET A 201 -25.88 10.56 -15.07
C MET A 201 -24.69 11.22 -14.40
N LYS A 202 -24.90 11.82 -13.25
CA LYS A 202 -23.84 12.34 -12.39
C LYS A 202 -23.55 11.37 -11.27
N MET A 203 -22.28 11.29 -10.91
CA MET A 203 -21.76 10.37 -9.89
C MET A 203 -20.98 11.14 -8.84
N ALA A 204 -21.22 10.79 -7.59
CA ALA A 204 -20.37 11.20 -6.47
C ALA A 204 -20.05 9.99 -5.59
N PHE A 205 -18.97 10.08 -4.85
CA PHE A 205 -18.59 9.09 -3.85
C PHE A 205 -18.03 9.76 -2.61
N ASP A 206 -18.00 8.99 -1.52
CA ASP A 206 -17.30 9.31 -0.29
C ASP A 206 -16.77 8.01 0.32
N SER A 207 -15.79 8.10 1.21
CA SER A 207 -15.17 6.92 1.80
C SER A 207 -14.71 7.16 3.24
N CYS A 208 -14.51 6.08 3.96
CA CYS A 208 -13.76 6.02 5.20
C CYS A 208 -12.71 4.94 5.09
N SER A 209 -11.52 5.18 5.60
CA SER A 209 -10.44 4.21 5.57
C SER A 209 -9.54 4.34 6.79
N GLY A 210 -8.77 3.30 7.04
CA GLY A 210 -7.82 3.33 8.14
C GLY A 210 -7.05 2.03 8.31
N CYS A 211 -6.04 2.12 9.14
CA CYS A 211 -5.26 0.99 9.62
C CYS A 211 -5.98 0.41 10.85
N GLY A 212 -6.87 -0.55 10.62
CA GLY A 212 -7.75 -1.13 11.65
C GLY A 212 -8.69 -2.20 11.09
N GLY A 213 -9.61 -2.67 11.90
CA GLY A 213 -10.59 -3.71 11.59
C GLY A 213 -11.91 -3.18 11.02
N MET A 214 -12.98 -3.96 11.23
CA MET A 214 -14.32 -3.64 10.72
C MET A 214 -14.99 -2.45 11.44
N GLU A 215 -14.46 -1.99 12.56
CA GLU A 215 -14.89 -0.77 13.26
C GLU A 215 -14.81 0.47 12.36
N ILE A 216 -13.92 0.50 11.38
CA ILE A 216 -13.78 1.61 10.42
C ILE A 216 -15.06 1.82 9.60
N LEU A 217 -15.87 0.77 9.40
CA LEU A 217 -17.14 0.87 8.69
C LEU A 217 -18.21 1.64 9.46
N ASP A 218 -18.05 1.82 10.76
CA ASP A 218 -19.01 2.58 11.59
C ASP A 218 -19.09 4.04 11.13
N ASP A 219 -18.02 4.57 10.51
CA ASP A 219 -17.98 5.91 9.94
C ASP A 219 -18.75 6.05 8.62
N MET A 220 -19.14 4.96 7.96
CA MET A 220 -19.83 5.02 6.66
C MET A 220 -21.14 5.79 6.72
N GLU A 221 -21.89 5.70 7.82
CA GLU A 221 -23.13 6.45 7.96
C GLU A 221 -22.91 7.96 7.96
N THR A 222 -21.78 8.44 8.49
CA THR A 222 -21.43 9.85 8.52
C THR A 222 -21.19 10.41 7.12
N LYS A 223 -20.89 9.54 6.13
CA LYS A 223 -20.65 9.90 4.74
C LYS A 223 -21.93 10.09 3.93
N ILE A 224 -23.09 9.68 4.45
CA ILE A 224 -24.36 9.79 3.74
C ILE A 224 -24.75 11.26 3.46
N PRO A 225 -24.83 12.16 4.46
CA PRO A 225 -25.24 13.54 4.20
C PRO A 225 -24.33 14.27 3.20
N PRO A 226 -22.98 14.24 3.33
CA PRO A 226 -22.10 14.90 2.36
C PRO A 226 -22.19 14.30 0.96
N LEU A 227 -22.38 12.98 0.81
CA LEU A 227 -22.61 12.34 -0.49
C LEU A 227 -23.88 12.84 -1.15
N VAL A 228 -25.00 12.87 -0.42
CA VAL A 228 -26.28 13.35 -0.94
C VAL A 228 -26.20 14.82 -1.35
N GLN A 229 -25.52 15.64 -0.56
CA GLN A 229 -25.27 17.04 -0.93
C GLN A 229 -24.46 17.14 -2.23
N LYS A 230 -23.34 16.41 -2.36
CA LYS A 230 -22.52 16.36 -3.59
C LYS A 230 -23.34 15.96 -4.81
N LEU A 231 -24.20 14.96 -4.68
CA LEU A 231 -25.09 14.50 -5.76
C LEU A 231 -26.07 15.59 -6.20
N ASN A 232 -26.71 16.27 -5.26
CA ASN A 232 -27.65 17.35 -5.55
C ASN A 232 -26.94 18.56 -6.17
N ASP A 233 -25.74 18.91 -5.70
CA ASP A 233 -24.93 19.97 -6.28
C ASP A 233 -24.56 19.64 -7.74
N LEU A 234 -24.15 18.39 -8.01
CA LEU A 234 -23.84 17.94 -9.37
C LEU A 234 -25.07 17.93 -10.29
N ALA A 235 -26.25 17.56 -9.77
CA ALA A 235 -27.49 17.57 -10.54
C ALA A 235 -27.89 18.98 -11.01
N THR A 236 -27.51 20.00 -10.25
CA THR A 236 -27.84 21.41 -10.52
C THR A 236 -26.67 22.25 -11.03
N SER A 237 -25.43 21.68 -11.01
CA SER A 237 -24.22 22.39 -11.43
C SER A 237 -24.26 22.82 -12.90
N GLU A 238 -23.65 23.92 -13.22
CA GLU A 238 -23.40 24.35 -14.60
C GLU A 238 -21.93 24.06 -14.98
N PRO A 239 -21.64 23.79 -16.27
CA PRO A 239 -20.27 23.66 -16.74
C PRO A 239 -19.45 24.90 -16.43
N ILE A 240 -18.24 24.73 -15.89
CA ILE A 240 -17.35 25.89 -15.73
C ILE A 240 -16.89 26.40 -17.07
N THR A 241 -16.87 27.73 -17.25
CA THR A 241 -16.30 28.35 -18.43
C THR A 241 -14.78 28.18 -18.38
N PRO A 242 -14.13 27.73 -19.47
CA PRO A 242 -12.67 27.63 -19.49
C PRO A 242 -12.02 28.99 -19.23
N GLY A 243 -11.02 29.01 -18.37
CA GLY A 243 -10.34 30.22 -17.94
C GLY A 243 -9.30 29.98 -16.86
N GLU A 244 -8.71 31.06 -16.37
CA GLU A 244 -7.78 31.06 -15.24
C GLU A 244 -8.55 31.42 -13.97
N TYR A 245 -8.38 30.59 -12.91
CA TYR A 245 -9.12 30.73 -11.67
C TYR A 245 -8.19 30.55 -10.46
N ASP A 246 -8.44 31.33 -9.42
CA ASP A 246 -7.92 31.03 -8.09
C ASP A 246 -8.69 29.84 -7.50
N CYS A 247 -7.97 28.80 -7.06
CA CYS A 247 -8.57 27.57 -6.58
C CYS A 247 -8.25 27.31 -5.10
N ILE A 248 -9.27 26.96 -4.34
CA ILE A 248 -9.10 26.33 -3.01
C ILE A 248 -9.30 24.83 -3.20
N CYS A 249 -8.23 24.05 -2.98
CA CYS A 249 -8.26 22.61 -3.16
C CYS A 249 -8.72 21.91 -1.87
N ALA A 250 -9.62 20.94 -2.01
CA ALA A 250 -9.98 20.04 -0.92
C ALA A 250 -8.76 19.15 -0.52
N PRO A 251 -8.72 18.60 0.70
CA PRO A 251 -7.56 17.84 1.19
C PRO A 251 -7.13 16.68 0.29
N ASP A 252 -8.07 15.92 -0.26
CA ASP A 252 -7.84 14.81 -1.18
C ASP A 252 -7.17 15.28 -2.49
N VAL A 253 -7.66 16.39 -3.06
CA VAL A 253 -7.06 17.01 -4.26
C VAL A 253 -5.68 17.56 -3.95
N THR A 254 -5.51 18.23 -2.79
CA THR A 254 -4.21 18.75 -2.36
C THR A 254 -3.20 17.64 -2.19
N GLY A 255 -3.58 16.52 -1.56
CA GLY A 255 -2.75 15.33 -1.41
C GLY A 255 -2.31 14.76 -2.75
N MET A 256 -3.22 14.68 -3.73
CA MET A 256 -2.91 14.23 -5.09
C MET A 256 -1.93 15.17 -5.78
N ILE A 257 -2.15 16.50 -5.70
CA ILE A 257 -1.25 17.49 -6.29
C ILE A 257 0.17 17.35 -5.73
N VAL A 258 0.30 17.20 -4.41
CA VAL A 258 1.62 17.05 -3.75
C VAL A 258 2.27 15.73 -4.16
N HIS A 259 1.51 14.64 -4.25
CA HIS A 259 1.98 13.34 -4.71
C HIS A 259 2.57 13.42 -6.12
N GLU A 260 1.81 13.97 -7.08
CA GLU A 260 2.22 14.08 -8.49
C GLU A 260 3.34 15.12 -8.71
N ALA A 261 3.25 16.26 -8.03
CA ALA A 261 4.20 17.35 -8.25
C ALA A 261 5.59 17.05 -7.65
N PHE A 262 5.68 16.37 -6.52
CA PHE A 262 6.94 16.16 -5.82
C PHE A 262 7.11 14.78 -5.20
N GLY A 263 6.04 14.07 -4.84
CA GLY A 263 6.11 12.73 -4.23
C GLY A 263 6.89 11.74 -5.08
N HIS A 264 6.59 11.63 -6.37
CA HIS A 264 7.37 10.83 -7.30
C HIS A 264 8.82 11.31 -7.46
N GLY A 265 9.10 12.58 -7.23
CA GLY A 265 10.44 13.15 -7.30
C GLY A 265 11.38 12.73 -6.16
N VAL A 266 10.84 12.22 -5.05
CA VAL A 266 11.60 11.78 -3.87
C VAL A 266 11.72 10.25 -3.75
N GLU A 267 11.26 9.48 -4.72
CA GLU A 267 11.41 8.03 -4.76
C GLU A 267 12.90 7.64 -4.81
N MET A 268 13.32 6.82 -3.85
CA MET A 268 14.75 6.49 -3.67
C MET A 268 15.36 5.72 -4.83
N ASP A 269 14.60 4.90 -5.55
CA ASP A 269 15.08 4.22 -6.74
C ASP A 269 15.44 5.21 -7.87
N MET A 270 14.72 6.32 -7.96
CA MET A 270 15.02 7.40 -8.90
C MET A 270 16.28 8.16 -8.52
N PHE A 271 16.58 8.32 -7.22
CA PHE A 271 17.86 8.87 -6.75
C PHE A 271 19.03 7.96 -7.13
N VAL A 272 18.93 6.66 -6.89
CA VAL A 272 19.96 5.67 -7.25
C VAL A 272 20.23 5.69 -8.75
N LYS A 273 19.19 5.79 -9.56
CA LYS A 273 19.28 5.89 -11.03
C LYS A 273 19.71 7.27 -11.53
N LYS A 274 19.92 8.24 -10.63
CA LYS A 274 20.22 9.66 -10.94
C LYS A 274 19.20 10.32 -11.87
N ARG A 275 17.93 9.94 -11.69
CA ARG A 275 16.77 10.48 -12.44
C ARG A 275 15.91 11.41 -11.60
N ALA A 276 16.09 11.43 -10.28
CA ALA A 276 15.36 12.29 -9.37
C ALA A 276 15.84 13.74 -9.46
N LEU A 277 14.95 14.64 -9.86
CA LEU A 277 15.27 16.07 -9.86
C LEU A 277 15.47 16.60 -8.43
N ALA A 278 14.78 16.01 -7.47
CA ALA A 278 14.84 16.38 -6.05
C ALA A 278 16.25 16.29 -5.44
N GLU A 279 17.17 15.48 -6.00
CA GLU A 279 18.57 15.44 -5.58
C GLU A 279 19.22 16.85 -5.59
N LYS A 280 18.80 17.72 -6.51
CA LYS A 280 19.33 19.08 -6.67
C LYS A 280 18.77 20.07 -5.64
N TYR A 281 17.69 19.70 -4.96
CA TYR A 281 16.98 20.56 -4.00
C TYR A 281 17.20 20.14 -2.55
N ILE A 282 18.20 19.26 -2.29
CA ILE A 282 18.53 18.87 -0.92
C ILE A 282 18.98 20.11 -0.13
N GLY A 283 18.23 20.45 0.91
CA GLY A 283 18.46 21.64 1.74
C GLY A 283 17.80 22.93 1.21
N GLU A 284 17.08 22.86 0.09
CA GLU A 284 16.38 23.98 -0.52
C GLU A 284 14.85 23.84 -0.37
N TYR A 285 14.13 24.94 -0.49
CA TYR A 285 12.68 24.91 -0.55
C TYR A 285 12.21 24.44 -1.93
N VAL A 286 11.28 23.47 -1.95
CA VAL A 286 10.63 22.96 -3.16
C VAL A 286 9.20 23.48 -3.33
N ALA A 287 8.70 24.20 -2.33
CA ALA A 287 7.39 24.84 -2.30
C ALA A 287 7.45 26.12 -1.45
N SER A 288 6.29 26.77 -1.30
CA SER A 288 6.14 27.91 -0.37
C SER A 288 6.50 27.47 1.07
N PRO A 289 7.10 28.37 1.88
CA PRO A 289 7.35 28.11 3.31
C PRO A 289 6.10 27.75 4.14
N LEU A 290 4.92 27.97 3.59
CA LEU A 290 3.64 27.60 4.20
C LEU A 290 3.28 26.12 4.00
N VAL A 291 4.02 25.40 3.16
CA VAL A 291 3.75 23.99 2.84
C VAL A 291 4.72 23.10 3.61
N THR A 292 4.17 22.13 4.32
CA THR A 292 4.93 21.02 4.92
C THR A 292 4.47 19.71 4.30
N MET A 293 5.40 18.92 3.77
CA MET A 293 5.16 17.59 3.21
C MET A 293 5.89 16.54 4.05
N HIS A 294 5.16 15.49 4.42
CA HIS A 294 5.74 14.30 5.04
C HIS A 294 5.60 13.12 4.08
N ASP A 295 6.69 12.41 3.84
CA ASP A 295 6.70 11.16 3.08
C ASP A 295 7.21 10.02 3.96
N GLY A 296 6.58 8.86 3.86
CA GLY A 296 6.98 7.67 4.61
C GLY A 296 5.88 6.64 4.75
N ALA A 297 6.28 5.39 4.99
CA ALA A 297 5.39 4.24 5.10
C ALA A 297 4.33 4.35 6.21
N ALA A 298 4.57 5.18 7.22
CA ALA A 298 3.70 5.42 8.37
C ALA A 298 3.41 6.91 8.58
N ALA A 299 3.41 7.70 7.50
CA ALA A 299 3.13 9.12 7.56
C ALA A 299 1.67 9.43 7.98
N ALA A 300 0.74 8.51 7.67
CA ALA A 300 -0.65 8.53 8.09
C ALA A 300 -1.10 7.13 8.53
N SER A 301 -2.21 7.02 9.26
CA SER A 301 -2.79 5.73 9.66
C SER A 301 -3.94 5.33 8.74
N GLU A 302 -3.70 5.41 7.44
CA GLU A 302 -4.66 5.13 6.37
C GLU A 302 -4.35 3.79 5.67
N THR A 303 -5.14 3.45 4.63
CA THR A 303 -4.81 2.34 3.74
C THR A 303 -3.44 2.56 3.10
N ALA A 304 -2.74 1.47 2.77
CA ALA A 304 -1.36 1.47 2.31
C ALA A 304 -0.30 1.88 3.35
N THR A 305 -0.67 2.10 4.61
CA THR A 305 0.27 2.31 5.71
C THR A 305 0.98 0.99 6.05
N PHE A 306 2.31 1.05 6.13
CA PHE A 306 3.14 -0.01 6.69
C PHE A 306 3.94 0.56 7.86
N PHE A 307 4.16 -0.25 8.90
CA PHE A 307 4.98 0.19 10.04
C PHE A 307 6.44 0.35 9.67
N LEU A 308 6.87 -0.40 8.65
CA LEU A 308 8.23 -0.39 8.15
C LEU A 308 8.24 -0.78 6.67
N MET A 309 8.95 -0.02 5.86
CA MET A 309 9.26 -0.45 4.50
C MET A 309 10.28 -1.57 4.57
N MET A 310 9.84 -2.80 4.29
CA MET A 310 10.67 -4.00 4.27
C MET A 310 11.38 -4.16 2.91
N ARG A 311 11.74 -3.05 2.29
CA ARG A 311 12.68 -2.99 1.18
C ARG A 311 13.93 -2.27 1.66
N GLU A 312 15.04 -2.62 1.13
CA GLU A 312 16.42 -2.42 1.52
C GLU A 312 16.87 -1.00 1.87
N HIS A 313 16.04 0.01 1.72
CA HIS A 313 16.42 1.39 1.95
C HIS A 313 15.63 1.99 3.12
N LEU A 314 16.06 1.64 4.35
CA LEU A 314 15.80 2.43 5.54
C LEU A 314 16.73 3.66 5.56
N ARG A 315 16.81 4.43 4.50
CA ARG A 315 17.18 5.82 4.67
C ARG A 315 15.89 6.59 4.93
N ARG A 316 15.62 6.84 6.21
CA ARG A 316 14.91 8.05 6.57
C ARG A 316 15.60 9.17 5.78
N ILE A 317 14.84 9.88 4.93
CA ILE A 317 15.26 11.24 4.57
C ILE A 317 15.44 11.92 5.92
N PRO A 318 16.61 12.39 6.30
CA PRO A 318 16.77 13.01 7.60
C PRO A 318 15.72 14.12 7.68
N SER A 319 15.02 14.21 8.81
CA SER A 319 14.11 15.32 9.11
C SER A 319 14.77 16.71 9.02
N SER A 320 16.10 16.75 8.89
CA SER A 320 16.90 17.95 8.58
C SER A 320 16.74 18.48 7.15
N LEU A 321 16.06 17.75 6.23
CA LEU A 321 15.74 18.27 4.89
C LEU A 321 14.43 19.04 4.85
N ILE A 322 13.63 18.97 5.92
CA ILE A 322 12.45 19.79 6.13
C ILE A 322 12.80 20.73 7.28
N LYS A 323 13.17 21.96 6.99
CA LYS A 323 13.31 22.98 8.03
C LYS A 323 11.94 23.15 8.66
N GLU A 324 11.81 22.73 9.94
CA GLU A 324 10.75 23.19 10.81
C GLU A 324 10.89 24.70 10.93
N SER A 325 9.85 25.42 10.56
CA SER A 325 9.71 26.87 10.74
C SER A 325 9.20 27.16 12.16
#